data_f8330e02b8d3abd0fe34b80344a8d189
#
_entry.id   f8330e02b8d3abd0fe34b80344a8d189
#
_cell.length_a   1.000
_cell.length_b   1.000
_cell.length_c   1.000
_cell.angle_alpha   90.00
_cell.angle_beta   90.00
_cell.angle_gamma   90.00
#
_symmetry.space_group_name_H-M   'P 1'
#
loop_
_entity.id
_entity.type
_entity.pdbx_description
1 polymer ?
#
loop_
_entity_poly.entity_id
_entity_poly.type
_entity_poly.pdbx_seq_one_letter_code
_entity_poly.pdbx_strand_id
1 'polypeptide(L)'
;NGQGISIYDIDFVPLSGVDQHPVGKGLTYIDHLTHNVERGDMDKWAGFYEQLFNFREIRYFDIAGKHTGLFSRAMTSPCGKIRIPINESADDKSQIAEYLREHNGEGIQHIALGSNDIYRTVMQLRADGMEFMPTPDTYYDNIDKRLPGHGEDVTRLRELRILIDGEPMDKVGKEDKLLQIFTQTVI
;
A
#
# COMPACT_ATOMS: atom_id res chain seq x y z
N ASN A 1 8.47 0.78 -26.73
CA ASN A 1 8.09 0.49 -28.12
C ASN A 1 7.63 1.77 -28.81
N GLY A 2 8.46 2.32 -29.72
CA GLY A 2 8.16 3.56 -30.45
C GLY A 2 7.08 3.44 -31.54
N GLN A 3 6.27 2.37 -31.55
CA GLN A 3 5.26 2.12 -32.57
C GLN A 3 3.82 2.06 -32.01
N GLY A 4 3.60 2.34 -30.74
CA GLY A 4 2.26 2.30 -30.12
C GLY A 4 1.62 0.91 -30.01
N ILE A 5 2.38 -0.15 -30.30
CA ILE A 5 1.93 -1.55 -30.15
C ILE A 5 2.42 -2.08 -28.82
N SER A 6 1.53 -2.57 -27.98
CA SER A 6 1.86 -3.25 -26.71
C SER A 6 2.02 -4.74 -26.89
N ILE A 7 2.61 -5.42 -25.89
CA ILE A 7 2.63 -6.89 -25.87
C ILE A 7 1.20 -7.48 -25.83
N TYR A 8 0.26 -6.75 -25.24
CA TYR A 8 -1.14 -7.18 -25.18
C TYR A 8 -1.81 -7.20 -26.54
N ASP A 9 -1.35 -6.35 -27.50
CA ASP A 9 -1.88 -6.37 -28.88
C ASP A 9 -1.31 -7.53 -29.72
N ILE A 10 -0.22 -8.17 -29.25
CA ILE A 10 0.47 -9.23 -29.96
C ILE A 10 0.14 -10.60 -29.37
N ASP A 11 0.23 -10.73 -28.03
CA ASP A 11 0.19 -12.00 -27.33
C ASP A 11 -1.20 -12.36 -26.79
N PHE A 12 -2.16 -11.43 -26.83
CA PHE A 12 -3.50 -11.62 -26.26
C PHE A 12 -4.60 -11.40 -27.30
N VAL A 13 -5.68 -12.15 -27.18
CA VAL A 13 -6.87 -11.98 -28.01
C VAL A 13 -7.89 -11.18 -27.21
N PRO A 14 -8.38 -10.03 -27.73
CA PRO A 14 -9.40 -9.24 -27.06
C PRO A 14 -10.68 -10.02 -26.83
N LEU A 15 -11.26 -9.92 -25.65
CA LEU A 15 -12.57 -10.51 -25.35
C LEU A 15 -13.66 -9.79 -26.12
N SER A 16 -14.51 -10.54 -26.83
CA SER A 16 -15.64 -9.97 -27.58
C SER A 16 -16.64 -9.30 -26.64
N GLY A 17 -17.09 -8.11 -27.01
CA GLY A 17 -18.10 -7.37 -26.25
C GLY A 17 -17.57 -6.62 -25.01
N VAL A 18 -16.27 -6.65 -24.76
CA VAL A 18 -15.64 -5.91 -23.65
C VAL A 18 -14.91 -4.70 -24.21
N ASP A 19 -15.09 -3.54 -23.54
CA ASP A 19 -14.30 -2.33 -23.86
C ASP A 19 -12.83 -2.59 -23.51
N GLN A 20 -11.96 -2.54 -24.50
CA GLN A 20 -10.52 -2.77 -24.34
C GLN A 20 -9.79 -1.55 -23.74
N HIS A 21 -10.44 -0.39 -23.70
CA HIS A 21 -9.87 0.85 -23.20
C HIS A 21 -10.82 1.58 -22.23
N PRO A 22 -11.25 0.90 -21.14
CA PRO A 22 -12.19 1.51 -20.20
C PRO A 22 -11.59 2.75 -19.55
N VAL A 23 -12.45 3.71 -19.24
CA VAL A 23 -12.04 4.92 -18.50
C VAL A 23 -11.60 4.50 -17.09
N GLY A 24 -10.34 4.82 -16.75
CA GLY A 24 -9.77 4.51 -15.44
C GLY A 24 -10.44 5.27 -14.29
N LYS A 25 -10.42 4.69 -13.10
CA LYS A 25 -11.04 5.24 -11.87
C LYS A 25 -10.07 6.08 -11.02
N GLY A 26 -8.95 6.52 -11.60
CA GLY A 26 -7.99 7.41 -10.94
C GLY A 26 -6.79 6.70 -10.31
N LEU A 27 -6.69 5.37 -10.42
CA LEU A 27 -5.47 4.64 -10.09
C LEU A 27 -4.46 4.82 -11.23
N THR A 28 -3.20 5.17 -10.90
CA THR A 28 -2.22 5.62 -11.88
C THR A 28 -0.99 4.73 -12.00
N TYR A 29 -0.52 4.16 -10.90
CA TYR A 29 0.66 3.29 -10.86
C TYR A 29 0.63 2.35 -9.66
N ILE A 30 1.44 1.29 -9.71
CA ILE A 30 1.73 0.44 -8.56
C ILE A 30 2.84 1.09 -7.76
N ASP A 31 2.57 1.47 -6.50
CA ASP A 31 3.57 2.08 -5.63
C ASP A 31 4.49 1.03 -5.01
N HIS A 32 3.92 0.02 -4.35
CA HIS A 32 4.67 -1.07 -3.74
C HIS A 32 3.86 -2.34 -3.59
N LEU A 33 4.57 -3.44 -3.31
CA LEU A 33 4.02 -4.75 -2.96
C LEU A 33 4.59 -5.16 -1.60
N THR A 34 3.76 -5.26 -0.58
CA THR A 34 4.22 -5.63 0.76
C THR A 34 4.32 -7.14 0.91
N HIS A 35 5.50 -7.62 1.22
CA HIS A 35 5.82 -9.02 1.43
C HIS A 35 5.89 -9.34 2.93
N ASN A 36 4.94 -10.11 3.44
CA ASN A 36 4.99 -10.61 4.81
C ASN A 36 5.74 -11.94 4.85
N VAL A 37 6.68 -12.03 5.78
CA VAL A 37 7.57 -13.19 5.93
C VAL A 37 7.52 -13.76 7.35
N GLU A 38 7.92 -15.02 7.49
CA GLU A 38 8.06 -15.69 8.78
C GLU A 38 9.15 -15.04 9.61
N ARG A 39 9.04 -15.20 10.93
CA ARG A 39 10.03 -14.64 11.85
C ARG A 39 11.40 -15.27 11.64
N GLY A 40 12.41 -14.43 11.37
CA GLY A 40 13.77 -14.82 11.05
C GLY A 40 14.05 -14.98 9.55
N ASP A 41 13.06 -14.87 8.68
CA ASP A 41 13.24 -15.03 7.23
C ASP A 41 13.44 -13.70 6.47
N MET A 42 13.47 -12.55 7.15
CA MET A 42 13.68 -11.26 6.52
C MET A 42 14.99 -11.19 5.72
N ASP A 43 16.10 -11.68 6.28
CA ASP A 43 17.40 -11.67 5.60
C ASP A 43 17.43 -12.61 4.39
N LYS A 44 16.76 -13.74 4.47
CA LYS A 44 16.59 -14.69 3.36
C LYS A 44 15.90 -14.03 2.18
N TRP A 45 14.80 -13.33 2.41
CA TRP A 45 14.04 -12.69 1.35
C TRP A 45 14.69 -11.41 0.83
N ALA A 46 15.32 -10.62 1.70
CA ALA A 46 16.13 -9.48 1.27
C ALA A 46 17.25 -9.94 0.34
N GLY A 47 18.00 -10.99 0.74
CA GLY A 47 19.04 -11.60 -0.10
C GLY A 47 18.53 -12.16 -1.42
N PHE A 48 17.33 -12.73 -1.45
CA PHE A 48 16.66 -13.16 -2.68
C PHE A 48 16.46 -12.00 -3.67
N TYR A 49 15.88 -10.88 -3.21
CA TYR A 49 15.68 -9.70 -4.04
C TYR A 49 17.00 -9.04 -4.47
N GLU A 50 17.99 -9.01 -3.61
CA GLU A 50 19.33 -8.48 -3.93
C GLU A 50 20.03 -9.29 -5.01
N GLN A 51 20.09 -10.61 -4.84
CA GLN A 51 20.87 -11.49 -5.72
C GLN A 51 20.23 -11.68 -7.09
N LEU A 52 18.90 -11.84 -7.16
CA LEU A 52 18.22 -12.11 -8.42
C LEU A 52 17.80 -10.86 -9.18
N PHE A 53 17.49 -9.77 -8.48
CA PHE A 53 16.91 -8.57 -9.09
C PHE A 53 17.73 -7.31 -8.84
N ASN A 54 18.89 -7.45 -8.17
CA ASN A 54 19.78 -6.33 -7.85
C ASN A 54 19.08 -5.20 -7.05
N PHE A 55 18.12 -5.58 -6.21
CA PHE A 55 17.46 -4.65 -5.30
C PHE A 55 18.42 -4.19 -4.23
N ARG A 56 18.11 -3.05 -3.60
CA ARG A 56 18.85 -2.50 -2.46
C ARG A 56 17.89 -2.15 -1.34
N GLU A 57 18.35 -2.34 -0.12
CA GLU A 57 17.69 -1.77 1.05
C GLU A 57 17.83 -0.24 1.03
N ILE A 58 16.71 0.47 1.15
CA ILE A 58 16.71 1.94 1.27
C ILE A 58 16.36 2.42 2.66
N ARG A 59 15.65 1.59 3.46
CA ARG A 59 15.24 1.89 4.83
C ARG A 59 14.98 0.61 5.61
N TYR A 60 15.32 0.65 6.90
CA TYR A 60 14.92 -0.35 7.88
C TYR A 60 14.09 0.33 8.98
N PHE A 61 13.00 -0.28 9.39
CA PHE A 61 12.15 0.21 10.46
C PHE A 61 12.00 -0.86 11.54
N ASP A 62 12.22 -0.46 12.78
CA ASP A 62 11.85 -1.20 13.98
C ASP A 62 10.68 -0.45 14.61
N ILE A 63 9.46 -0.97 14.41
CA ILE A 63 8.24 -0.31 14.82
C ILE A 63 7.70 -1.03 16.05
N ALA A 64 7.97 -0.48 17.23
CA ALA A 64 7.40 -0.92 18.47
C ALA A 64 6.01 -0.28 18.68
N GLY A 65 4.96 -1.03 18.43
CA GLY A 65 3.59 -0.62 18.78
C GLY A 65 3.27 -0.84 20.25
N LYS A 66 2.18 -0.24 20.75
CA LYS A 66 1.71 -0.45 22.14
C LYS A 66 1.29 -1.89 22.43
N HIS A 67 0.89 -2.65 21.43
CA HIS A 67 0.36 -4.02 21.56
C HIS A 67 1.03 -5.01 20.61
N THR A 68 1.58 -4.56 19.48
CA THR A 68 2.25 -5.40 18.50
C THR A 68 3.41 -4.61 17.89
N GLY A 69 4.51 -5.29 17.56
CA GLY A 69 5.65 -4.72 16.88
C GLY A 69 5.89 -5.39 15.53
N LEU A 70 6.55 -4.70 14.63
CA LEU A 70 7.01 -5.26 13.37
C LEU A 70 8.39 -4.69 13.00
N PHE A 71 9.14 -5.50 12.29
CA PHE A 71 10.33 -5.08 11.57
C PHE A 71 9.98 -4.93 10.09
N SER A 72 10.43 -3.86 9.46
CA SER A 72 10.20 -3.64 8.04
C SER A 72 11.49 -3.21 7.35
N ARG A 73 11.78 -3.86 6.23
CA ARG A 73 12.93 -3.56 5.38
C ARG A 73 12.44 -3.15 4.00
N ALA A 74 12.58 -1.89 3.65
CA ALA A 74 12.16 -1.37 2.36
C ALA A 74 13.21 -1.66 1.28
N MET A 75 12.90 -2.63 0.40
CA MET A 75 13.72 -2.98 -0.75
C MET A 75 13.26 -2.22 -1.99
N THR A 76 14.21 -1.76 -2.81
CA THR A 76 13.90 -1.07 -4.07
C THR A 76 14.77 -1.56 -5.22
N SER A 77 14.19 -1.58 -6.42
CA SER A 77 14.92 -1.89 -7.66
C SER A 77 15.93 -0.80 -8.01
N PRO A 78 16.93 -1.10 -8.86
CA PRO A 78 17.94 -0.10 -9.31
C PRO A 78 17.34 1.15 -9.96
N CYS A 79 16.20 1.01 -10.63
CA CYS A 79 15.48 2.15 -11.24
C CYS A 79 14.60 2.93 -10.24
N GLY A 80 14.46 2.47 -8.98
CA GLY A 80 13.66 3.09 -7.94
C GLY A 80 12.14 2.99 -8.12
N LYS A 81 11.66 2.29 -9.17
CA LYS A 81 10.23 2.22 -9.50
C LYS A 81 9.51 1.01 -8.94
N ILE A 82 10.25 -0.03 -8.56
CA ILE A 82 9.67 -1.24 -7.95
C ILE A 82 10.13 -1.25 -6.50
N ARG A 83 9.16 -1.24 -5.57
CA ARG A 83 9.39 -1.23 -4.13
C ARG A 83 8.71 -2.42 -3.50
N ILE A 84 9.44 -3.11 -2.65
CA ILE A 84 8.93 -4.28 -1.92
C ILE A 84 9.32 -4.14 -0.45
N PRO A 85 8.46 -3.57 0.40
CA PRO A 85 8.64 -3.66 1.84
C PRO A 85 8.50 -5.12 2.28
N ILE A 86 9.50 -5.62 3.00
CA ILE A 86 9.46 -6.95 3.64
C ILE A 86 9.12 -6.71 5.10
N ASN A 87 8.04 -7.31 5.58
CA ASN A 87 7.58 -7.18 6.95
C ASN A 87 7.68 -8.51 7.69
N GLU A 88 8.27 -8.43 8.88
CA GLU A 88 8.38 -9.54 9.82
C GLU A 88 7.72 -9.16 11.14
N SER A 89 6.96 -10.06 11.74
CA SER A 89 6.31 -9.80 13.01
C SER A 89 7.27 -9.94 14.19
N ALA A 90 7.21 -9.00 15.13
CA ALA A 90 7.90 -9.11 16.41
C ALA A 90 7.17 -10.04 17.40
N ASP A 91 5.89 -10.37 17.18
CA ASP A 91 5.05 -11.19 18.06
C ASP A 91 4.03 -12.04 17.28
N ASP A 92 3.33 -12.96 17.99
CA ASP A 92 2.41 -13.92 17.38
C ASP A 92 0.95 -13.40 17.27
N LYS A 93 0.69 -12.15 17.66
CA LYS A 93 -0.65 -11.53 17.68
C LYS A 93 -0.82 -10.44 16.66
N SER A 94 0.18 -10.23 15.81
CA SER A 94 0.15 -9.19 14.79
C SER A 94 -0.70 -9.60 13.59
N GLN A 95 -1.12 -8.60 12.79
CA GLN A 95 -1.77 -8.83 11.50
C GLN A 95 -0.87 -9.59 10.52
N ILE A 96 0.46 -9.51 10.65
CA ILE A 96 1.40 -10.29 9.86
C ILE A 96 1.26 -11.78 10.20
N ALA A 97 1.23 -12.13 11.49
CA ALA A 97 1.05 -13.51 11.92
C ALA A 97 -0.32 -14.08 11.51
N GLU A 98 -1.38 -13.25 11.53
CA GLU A 98 -2.70 -13.63 11.01
C GLU A 98 -2.65 -13.93 9.52
N TYR A 99 -2.06 -13.02 8.73
CA TYR A 99 -1.88 -13.22 7.29
C TYR A 99 -1.12 -14.52 6.97
N LEU A 100 0.01 -14.77 7.62
CA LEU A 100 0.82 -15.98 7.38
C LEU A 100 0.04 -17.28 7.63
N ARG A 101 -0.82 -17.28 8.66
CA ARG A 101 -1.70 -18.43 8.94
C ARG A 101 -2.77 -18.62 7.87
N GLU A 102 -3.44 -17.56 7.45
CA GLU A 102 -4.54 -17.61 6.48
C GLU A 102 -4.02 -17.90 5.07
N HIS A 103 -2.92 -17.28 4.69
CA HIS A 103 -2.26 -17.49 3.40
C HIS A 103 -1.52 -18.84 3.32
N ASN A 104 -1.31 -19.49 4.47
CA ASN A 104 -0.53 -20.74 4.61
C ASN A 104 0.92 -20.57 4.16
N GLY A 105 1.56 -19.49 4.60
CA GLY A 105 2.97 -19.16 4.36
C GLY A 105 3.23 -17.71 3.97
N GLU A 106 4.46 -17.46 3.56
CA GLU A 106 4.98 -16.16 3.17
C GLU A 106 4.43 -15.71 1.80
N GLY A 107 4.20 -14.40 1.64
CA GLY A 107 3.70 -13.90 0.36
C GLY A 107 3.36 -12.40 0.36
N ILE A 108 2.83 -11.94 -0.77
CA ILE A 108 2.41 -10.55 -0.94
C ILE A 108 1.06 -10.33 -0.25
N GLN A 109 1.08 -9.57 0.83
CA GLN A 109 -0.11 -9.27 1.63
C GLN A 109 -0.97 -8.18 1.00
N HIS A 110 -0.36 -7.14 0.43
CA HIS A 110 -1.10 -6.11 -0.30
C HIS A 110 -0.31 -5.48 -1.43
N ILE A 111 -1.05 -4.88 -2.36
CA ILE A 111 -0.54 -4.08 -3.46
C ILE A 111 -1.01 -2.64 -3.24
N ALA A 112 -0.08 -1.70 -3.09
CA ALA A 112 -0.41 -0.29 -2.99
C ALA A 112 -0.47 0.34 -4.37
N LEU A 113 -1.56 1.05 -4.64
CA LEU A 113 -1.82 1.74 -5.89
C LEU A 113 -1.87 3.25 -5.66
N GLY A 114 -1.12 4.01 -6.44
CA GLY A 114 -1.09 5.45 -6.37
C GLY A 114 -2.28 6.12 -7.06
N SER A 115 -2.71 7.25 -6.52
CA SER A 115 -3.74 8.11 -7.09
C SER A 115 -3.33 9.59 -6.96
N ASN A 116 -3.69 10.39 -7.96
CA ASN A 116 -3.51 11.85 -7.91
C ASN A 116 -4.60 12.57 -7.11
N ASP A 117 -5.75 11.91 -6.89
CA ASP A 117 -6.88 12.40 -6.11
C ASP A 117 -7.58 11.21 -5.46
N ILE A 118 -7.15 10.88 -4.24
CA ILE A 118 -7.69 9.74 -3.48
C ILE A 118 -9.18 9.91 -3.18
N TYR A 119 -9.65 11.12 -2.94
CA TYR A 119 -11.06 11.37 -2.64
C TYR A 119 -11.95 10.97 -3.82
N ARG A 120 -11.60 11.45 -5.02
CA ARG A 120 -12.31 11.10 -6.24
C ARG A 120 -12.20 9.61 -6.56
N THR A 121 -11.01 9.06 -6.44
CA THR A 121 -10.75 7.64 -6.71
C THR A 121 -11.59 6.73 -5.80
N VAL A 122 -11.59 6.99 -4.49
CA VAL A 122 -12.38 6.19 -3.53
C VAL A 122 -13.88 6.30 -3.79
N MET A 123 -14.40 7.51 -4.10
CA MET A 123 -15.82 7.67 -4.46
C MET A 123 -16.19 6.86 -5.70
N GLN A 124 -15.35 6.87 -6.74
CA GLN A 124 -15.61 6.12 -7.98
C GLN A 124 -15.54 4.60 -7.76
N LEU A 125 -14.54 4.13 -7.02
CA LEU A 125 -14.40 2.69 -6.71
C LEU A 125 -15.57 2.18 -5.85
N ARG A 126 -16.05 2.98 -4.88
CA ARG A 126 -17.25 2.64 -4.10
C ARG A 126 -18.52 2.57 -4.98
N ALA A 127 -18.65 3.50 -5.91
CA ALA A 127 -19.77 3.50 -6.86
C ALA A 127 -19.76 2.26 -7.77
N ASP A 128 -18.59 1.69 -8.02
CA ASP A 128 -18.41 0.43 -8.75
C ASP A 128 -18.53 -0.82 -7.86
N GLY A 129 -18.85 -0.66 -6.55
CA GLY A 129 -19.08 -1.77 -5.62
C GLY A 129 -17.81 -2.22 -4.85
N MET A 130 -16.71 -1.48 -4.92
CA MET A 130 -15.52 -1.81 -4.13
C MET A 130 -15.78 -1.56 -2.63
N GLU A 131 -15.52 -2.59 -1.83
CA GLU A 131 -15.60 -2.50 -0.37
C GLU A 131 -14.23 -2.16 0.23
N PHE A 132 -14.24 -1.27 1.22
CA PHE A 132 -13.05 -0.84 1.96
C PHE A 132 -13.15 -1.22 3.43
N MET A 133 -11.99 -1.41 4.07
CA MET A 133 -11.92 -1.72 5.49
C MET A 133 -12.58 -0.60 6.33
N PRO A 134 -13.40 -0.97 7.31
CA PRO A 134 -14.02 0.01 8.20
C PRO A 134 -12.97 0.64 9.11
N THR A 135 -13.05 1.95 9.27
CA THR A 135 -12.24 2.70 10.24
C THR A 135 -13.17 3.30 11.29
N PRO A 136 -12.93 3.09 12.60
CA PRO A 136 -13.79 3.63 13.64
C PRO A 136 -13.76 5.17 13.67
N ASP A 137 -14.87 5.80 14.03
CA ASP A 137 -15.00 7.26 14.06
C ASP A 137 -14.03 7.93 15.04
N THR A 138 -13.67 7.23 16.13
CA THR A 138 -12.68 7.68 17.10
C THR A 138 -11.27 7.92 16.51
N TYR A 139 -10.95 7.31 15.38
CA TYR A 139 -9.71 7.61 14.65
C TYR A 139 -9.70 9.07 14.19
N TYR A 140 -10.83 9.54 13.63
CA TYR A 140 -10.96 10.89 13.06
C TYR A 140 -11.05 11.97 14.15
N ASP A 141 -11.58 11.65 15.33
CA ASP A 141 -11.67 12.58 16.48
C ASP A 141 -10.32 13.05 16.99
N ASN A 142 -9.25 12.32 16.69
CA ASN A 142 -7.90 12.59 17.17
C ASN A 142 -6.92 13.09 16.09
N ILE A 143 -7.36 13.26 14.85
CA ILE A 143 -6.46 13.63 13.74
C ILE A 143 -5.78 14.99 14.01
N ASP A 144 -6.54 16.02 14.35
CA ASP A 144 -6.00 17.36 14.57
C ASP A 144 -4.98 17.42 15.72
N LYS A 145 -5.14 16.55 16.73
CA LYS A 145 -4.18 16.44 17.83
C LYS A 145 -2.91 15.68 17.43
N ARG A 146 -3.07 14.64 16.60
CA ARG A 146 -1.97 13.78 16.15
C ARG A 146 -1.13 14.44 15.05
N LEU A 147 -1.77 15.14 14.14
CA LEU A 147 -1.16 15.81 12.99
C LEU A 147 -1.59 17.27 12.88
N PRO A 148 -1.15 18.16 13.81
CA PRO A 148 -1.51 19.57 13.75
C PRO A 148 -1.13 20.20 12.42
N GLY A 149 -2.04 20.95 11.81
CA GLY A 149 -1.77 21.69 10.57
C GLY A 149 -1.78 20.83 9.28
N HIS A 150 -2.28 19.60 9.31
CA HIS A 150 -2.34 18.68 8.14
C HIS A 150 -3.12 19.24 6.93
N GLY A 151 -4.05 20.21 7.15
CA GLY A 151 -4.76 20.92 6.08
C GLY A 151 -5.79 20.10 5.31
N GLU A 152 -6.15 18.90 5.75
CA GLU A 152 -7.21 18.08 5.17
C GLU A 152 -8.56 18.34 5.86
N ASP A 153 -9.66 18.13 5.12
CA ASP A 153 -11.00 18.16 5.68
C ASP A 153 -11.30 16.84 6.41
N VAL A 154 -11.25 16.87 7.75
CA VAL A 154 -11.50 15.69 8.60
C VAL A 154 -12.89 15.11 8.39
N THR A 155 -13.89 15.94 8.10
CA THR A 155 -15.25 15.46 7.80
C THR A 155 -15.24 14.59 6.56
N ARG A 156 -14.59 15.05 5.51
CA ARG A 156 -14.48 14.32 4.25
C ARG A 156 -13.62 13.06 4.36
N LEU A 157 -12.53 13.10 5.13
CA LEU A 157 -11.73 11.91 5.45
C LEU A 157 -12.60 10.84 6.14
N ARG A 158 -13.39 11.25 7.14
CA ARG A 158 -14.31 10.39 7.89
C ARG A 158 -15.39 9.77 7.01
N GLU A 159 -16.06 10.56 6.19
CA GLU A 159 -17.10 10.10 5.27
C GLU A 159 -16.60 9.01 4.32
N LEU A 160 -15.40 9.20 3.79
CA LEU A 160 -14.78 8.27 2.84
C LEU A 160 -13.90 7.20 3.51
N ARG A 161 -13.75 7.24 4.83
CA ARG A 161 -12.90 6.31 5.60
C ARG A 161 -11.42 6.33 5.17
N ILE A 162 -10.96 7.48 4.69
CA ILE A 162 -9.58 7.68 4.29
C ILE A 162 -8.73 7.93 5.55
N LEU A 163 -7.62 7.22 5.64
CA LEU A 163 -6.63 7.38 6.69
C LEU A 163 -5.63 8.48 6.30
N ILE A 164 -5.10 9.17 7.31
CA ILE A 164 -4.02 10.14 7.15
C ILE A 164 -2.87 9.80 8.08
N ASP A 165 -1.66 9.80 7.55
CA ASP A 165 -0.44 9.61 8.29
C ASP A 165 0.60 10.65 7.90
N GLY A 166 1.67 10.78 8.70
CA GLY A 166 2.74 11.75 8.46
C GLY A 166 3.35 12.29 9.75
N GLU A 167 4.32 13.19 9.58
CA GLU A 167 4.93 13.92 10.69
C GLU A 167 4.21 15.26 10.93
N PRO A 168 4.17 15.76 12.18
CA PRO A 168 3.62 17.09 12.49
C PRO A 168 4.29 18.19 11.67
N MET A 169 3.51 19.11 11.13
CA MET A 169 3.95 20.17 10.21
C MET A 169 4.99 21.15 10.77
N ASP A 170 5.24 21.15 12.08
CA ASP A 170 6.29 21.95 12.73
C ASP A 170 7.70 21.41 12.51
N LYS A 171 7.84 20.16 12.04
CA LYS A 171 9.13 19.48 11.84
C LYS A 171 9.53 19.27 10.39
N VAL A 172 8.57 19.15 9.47
CA VAL A 172 8.84 18.82 8.07
C VAL A 172 7.81 19.52 7.16
N GLY A 173 8.18 19.85 5.94
CA GLY A 173 7.30 20.52 4.98
C GLY A 173 6.07 19.67 4.56
N LYS A 174 5.19 20.27 3.77
CA LYS A 174 3.91 19.65 3.32
C LYS A 174 4.02 18.29 2.61
N GLU A 175 5.23 17.83 2.30
CA GLU A 175 5.47 16.65 1.47
C GLU A 175 5.42 15.31 2.22
N ASP A 176 5.39 15.32 3.57
CA ASP A 176 5.45 14.08 4.36
C ASP A 176 4.08 13.58 4.84
N LYS A 177 3.02 14.03 4.20
CA LYS A 177 1.66 13.60 4.48
C LYS A 177 1.24 12.49 3.51
N LEU A 178 0.75 11.38 4.05
CA LEU A 178 0.22 10.25 3.31
C LEU A 178 -1.27 10.11 3.57
N LEU A 179 -2.07 10.09 2.50
CA LEU A 179 -3.46 9.67 2.54
C LEU A 179 -3.56 8.24 1.99
N GLN A 180 -4.26 7.36 2.68
CA GLN A 180 -4.38 5.97 2.29
C GLN A 180 -5.70 5.34 2.74
N ILE A 181 -6.11 4.27 2.07
CA ILE A 181 -7.24 3.44 2.44
C ILE A 181 -6.96 2.01 1.98
N PHE A 182 -7.51 1.04 2.69
CA PHE A 182 -7.35 -0.38 2.35
C PHE A 182 -8.69 -0.96 1.92
N THR A 183 -8.69 -1.78 0.86
CA THR A 183 -9.85 -2.59 0.52
C THR A 183 -10.04 -3.70 1.55
N GLN A 184 -11.24 -4.25 1.63
CA GLN A 184 -11.39 -5.58 2.21
C GLN A 184 -10.61 -6.60 1.38
N THR A 185 -10.38 -7.78 1.95
CA THR A 185 -9.70 -8.87 1.24
C THR A 185 -10.44 -9.18 -0.06
N VAL A 186 -9.72 -9.16 -1.16
CA VAL A 186 -10.27 -9.39 -2.51
C VAL A 186 -9.79 -10.77 -2.98
N ILE A 187 -10.36 -11.83 -2.40
CA ILE A 187 -10.11 -13.22 -2.82
C ILE A 187 -11.45 -13.91 -3.04
#